data_2e8a706c6c83085cf1d65df61b9bf668
#
_entry.id   2e8a706c6c83085cf1d65df61b9bf668
#
_cell.length_a   1.000
_cell.length_b   1.000
_cell.length_c   1.000
_cell.angle_alpha   90.00
_cell.angle_beta   90.00
_cell.angle_gamma   90.00
#
_symmetry.space_group_name_H-M   'P 1'
#
loop_
_entity.id
_entity.type
_entity.pdbx_description
1 polymer ?
#
loop_
_entity_poly.entity_id
_entity_poly.type
_entity_poly.pdbx_seq_one_letter_code
_entity_poly.pdbx_strand_id
1 'polypeptide(L)'
;MASATELQLTRYPGAHPAAAPGWRIDRLTPPSRLFGANGLRTGPDGRVYVAQVTGSQISAFDVVTGAVDTVSPKGADIVAPDDVAFGAHGELYATEVMDGRVSVREANGRTRVLRDDLPCANGITVHRGRLFVGECREGGRLMELDRDGGIVRVVAENLPSPNAMEVGPDGLLYYPLMTANEIWRVDPDGSSEPQRVAEGLGVPDAVKFAADGCLVSTQVASGQVLRIDPRSGSHSVLAQLTPGLDNLTFLDGRLFVSNFTGEITEILADGAIRTALPGGLNWPLDLAVGADGRLYIADGTYFYARQPDGGLQTVGMLFTPGYPGFLRGVAPSGPGEFVVTTSGGQVTRYRPAAGESEVLADGLDQLYGVALTADGAAVVAELGTGRVLSVRGGDVEVLATGLHDPVGVAIADDGMPLIAESGAGRVVRLTGSGADTVVDGLQRPQGLLASGDTLFVVDAGVKEIVAVDLNTAARQTIASALPVGAPPGVAPKPLRGMPPFSGPQGPFAGIAAGPDGTLYVSADGDGSVLAVRRVRSDG
;
A
#
# COMPACT_ATOMS: atom_id res chain seq x y z
N MET A 1 -30.13 -19.90 -19.94
CA MET A 1 -29.57 -18.55 -19.99
C MET A 1 -28.86 -18.38 -18.66
N ALA A 2 -27.52 -18.48 -18.65
CA ALA A 2 -26.74 -18.24 -17.45
C ALA A 2 -26.85 -16.73 -17.11
N SER A 3 -27.21 -16.41 -15.87
CA SER A 3 -27.20 -15.03 -15.39
C SER A 3 -25.79 -14.48 -15.56
N ALA A 4 -25.66 -13.31 -16.18
CA ALA A 4 -24.42 -12.58 -16.21
C ALA A 4 -23.95 -12.44 -14.77
N THR A 5 -22.80 -13.02 -14.44
CA THR A 5 -22.17 -12.88 -13.12
C THR A 5 -21.91 -11.39 -12.94
N GLU A 6 -22.54 -10.78 -11.94
CA GLU A 6 -22.33 -9.38 -11.61
C GLU A 6 -20.85 -9.20 -11.30
N LEU A 7 -20.14 -8.39 -12.08
CA LEU A 7 -18.71 -8.16 -11.92
C LEU A 7 -18.46 -7.62 -10.52
N GLN A 8 -17.63 -8.31 -9.74
CA GLN A 8 -17.23 -7.85 -8.42
C GLN A 8 -16.47 -6.52 -8.53
N LEU A 9 -17.11 -5.42 -8.14
CA LEU A 9 -16.56 -4.06 -8.25
C LEU A 9 -15.72 -3.61 -7.05
N THR A 10 -15.55 -4.49 -6.05
CA THR A 10 -14.82 -4.17 -4.82
C THR A 10 -14.07 -5.39 -4.30
N ARG A 11 -12.90 -5.16 -3.72
CA ARG A 11 -12.11 -6.15 -2.99
C ARG A 11 -12.69 -6.51 -1.60
N TYR A 12 -13.73 -5.78 -1.16
CA TYR A 12 -14.43 -6.00 0.10
C TYR A 12 -15.92 -6.28 -0.19
N PRO A 13 -16.27 -7.48 -0.63
CA PRO A 13 -17.66 -7.83 -0.93
C PRO A 13 -18.52 -7.80 0.35
N GLY A 14 -19.78 -7.38 0.19
CA GLY A 14 -20.79 -7.42 1.26
C GLY A 14 -20.76 -6.23 2.24
N ALA A 15 -19.92 -5.23 2.06
CA ALA A 15 -20.01 -4.00 2.84
C ALA A 15 -21.11 -3.08 2.26
N HIS A 16 -22.12 -2.81 3.06
CA HIS A 16 -23.20 -1.88 2.73
C HIS A 16 -23.32 -0.82 3.83
N PRO A 17 -22.50 0.26 3.79
CA PRO A 17 -22.53 1.29 4.80
C PRO A 17 -23.94 1.85 5.01
N ALA A 18 -24.38 1.90 6.26
CA ALA A 18 -25.68 2.37 6.65
C ALA A 18 -25.57 3.53 7.64
N ALA A 19 -26.32 4.62 7.39
CA ALA A 19 -26.39 5.76 8.28
C ALA A 19 -27.52 5.58 9.30
N ALA A 20 -27.31 6.04 10.53
CA ALA A 20 -28.36 6.17 11.53
C ALA A 20 -29.37 7.27 11.14
N PRO A 21 -30.59 7.26 11.72
CA PRO A 21 -31.55 8.33 11.52
C PRO A 21 -30.95 9.72 11.80
N GLY A 22 -31.18 10.67 10.89
CA GLY A 22 -30.61 12.01 10.96
C GLY A 22 -29.20 12.13 10.35
N TRP A 23 -28.67 11.04 9.78
CA TRP A 23 -27.37 11.01 9.09
C TRP A 23 -27.51 10.45 7.67
N ARG A 24 -26.55 10.79 6.82
CA ARG A 24 -26.42 10.30 5.45
C ARG A 24 -24.97 9.92 5.17
N ILE A 25 -24.76 8.85 4.42
CA ILE A 25 -23.44 8.42 3.93
C ILE A 25 -23.41 8.55 2.42
N ASP A 26 -22.37 9.22 1.92
CA ASP A 26 -22.04 9.29 0.50
C ASP A 26 -20.64 8.70 0.30
N ARG A 27 -20.46 7.96 -0.78
CA ARG A 27 -19.12 7.47 -1.17
C ARG A 27 -18.45 8.53 -2.04
N LEU A 28 -17.28 9.03 -1.62
CA LEU A 28 -16.57 10.11 -2.33
C LEU A 28 -15.62 9.59 -3.41
N THR A 29 -15.05 8.41 -3.20
CA THR A 29 -14.22 7.72 -4.19
C THR A 29 -14.75 6.31 -4.39
N PRO A 30 -14.67 5.75 -5.62
CA PRO A 30 -15.09 4.38 -5.85
C PRO A 30 -14.25 3.41 -5.02
N PRO A 31 -14.79 2.23 -4.67
CA PRO A 31 -14.01 1.17 -4.05
C PRO A 31 -13.00 0.60 -5.05
N SER A 32 -11.87 0.14 -4.56
CA SER A 32 -10.84 -0.53 -5.38
C SER A 32 -11.14 -2.02 -5.54
N ARG A 33 -10.79 -2.57 -6.69
CA ARG A 33 -10.93 -4.01 -6.98
C ARG A 33 -9.76 -4.83 -6.47
N LEU A 34 -8.56 -4.20 -6.39
CA LEU A 34 -7.32 -4.78 -5.91
C LEU A 34 -6.77 -4.00 -4.72
N PHE A 35 -5.90 -4.62 -3.92
CA PHE A 35 -5.07 -3.97 -2.89
C PHE A 35 -3.75 -3.46 -3.50
N GLY A 36 -3.80 -2.63 -4.53
CA GLY A 36 -2.66 -2.36 -5.39
C GLY A 36 -2.42 -3.48 -6.39
N ALA A 37 -1.47 -3.28 -7.28
CA ALA A 37 -1.00 -4.30 -8.21
C ALA A 37 0.52 -4.20 -8.32
N ASN A 38 1.19 -5.26 -7.87
CA ASN A 38 2.63 -5.45 -7.97
C ASN A 38 2.94 -6.38 -9.14
N GLY A 39 3.58 -7.52 -8.91
CA GLY A 39 3.96 -8.45 -9.96
C GLY A 39 2.82 -8.88 -10.87
N LEU A 40 3.11 -8.92 -12.16
CA LEU A 40 2.23 -9.44 -13.21
C LEU A 40 2.83 -10.65 -13.90
N ARG A 41 2.04 -11.70 -14.06
CA ARG A 41 2.43 -12.87 -14.82
C ARG A 41 1.25 -13.47 -15.60
N THR A 42 1.45 -13.74 -16.88
CA THR A 42 0.50 -14.53 -17.66
C THR A 42 0.54 -15.98 -17.19
N GLY A 43 -0.62 -16.47 -16.76
CA GLY A 43 -0.80 -17.84 -16.31
C GLY A 43 -1.02 -18.85 -17.44
N PRO A 44 -0.85 -20.15 -17.16
CA PRO A 44 -1.07 -21.21 -18.14
C PRO A 44 -2.54 -21.34 -18.60
N ASP A 45 -3.46 -20.71 -17.89
CA ASP A 45 -4.90 -20.66 -18.20
C ASP A 45 -5.30 -19.43 -19.04
N GLY A 46 -4.33 -18.62 -19.49
CA GLY A 46 -4.56 -17.44 -20.32
C GLY A 46 -5.08 -16.23 -19.56
N ARG A 47 -5.00 -16.21 -18.23
CA ARG A 47 -5.30 -15.04 -17.39
C ARG A 47 -4.04 -14.34 -16.92
N VAL A 48 -4.18 -13.08 -16.54
CA VAL A 48 -3.10 -12.29 -15.92
C VAL A 48 -3.20 -12.42 -14.39
N TYR A 49 -2.18 -12.98 -13.77
CA TYR A 49 -2.06 -13.10 -12.32
C TYR A 49 -1.41 -11.84 -11.76
N VAL A 50 -1.97 -11.35 -10.66
CA VAL A 50 -1.61 -10.09 -10.01
C VAL A 50 -1.23 -10.37 -8.57
N ALA A 51 0.02 -10.13 -8.22
CA ALA A 51 0.49 -10.12 -6.84
C ALA A 51 0.11 -8.77 -6.17
N GLN A 52 -0.27 -8.80 -4.89
CA GLN A 52 -0.75 -7.64 -4.16
C GLN A 52 -0.10 -7.62 -2.77
N VAL A 53 0.97 -6.85 -2.62
CA VAL A 53 1.78 -6.80 -1.39
C VAL A 53 0.95 -6.40 -0.17
N THR A 54 0.32 -5.23 -0.20
CA THR A 54 -0.46 -4.71 0.94
C THR A 54 -1.74 -5.51 1.20
N GLY A 55 -2.24 -6.19 0.18
CA GLY A 55 -3.39 -7.09 0.27
C GLY A 55 -3.07 -8.45 0.83
N SER A 56 -1.80 -8.88 0.80
CA SER A 56 -1.43 -10.29 1.01
C SER A 56 -2.31 -11.22 0.18
N GLN A 57 -2.48 -10.89 -1.10
CA GLN A 57 -3.42 -11.57 -1.99
C GLN A 57 -2.82 -11.79 -3.37
N ILE A 58 -3.18 -12.89 -4.01
CA ILE A 58 -2.95 -13.10 -5.44
C ILE A 58 -4.31 -13.24 -6.11
N SER A 59 -4.52 -12.48 -7.18
CA SER A 59 -5.73 -12.55 -8.02
C SER A 59 -5.40 -12.95 -9.44
N ALA A 60 -6.37 -13.53 -10.15
CA ALA A 60 -6.31 -13.81 -11.58
C ALA A 60 -7.32 -12.92 -12.31
N PHE A 61 -6.84 -12.13 -13.25
CA PHE A 61 -7.62 -11.19 -14.04
C PHE A 61 -7.84 -11.72 -15.45
N ASP A 62 -9.09 -11.86 -15.85
CA ASP A 62 -9.47 -12.18 -17.22
C ASP A 62 -9.58 -10.88 -18.03
N VAL A 63 -8.66 -10.68 -18.94
CA VAL A 63 -8.54 -9.44 -19.74
C VAL A 63 -9.63 -9.26 -20.80
N VAL A 64 -10.44 -10.29 -21.04
CA VAL A 64 -11.56 -10.27 -22.00
C VAL A 64 -12.86 -9.91 -21.31
N THR A 65 -13.14 -10.54 -20.18
CA THR A 65 -14.41 -10.35 -19.44
C THR A 65 -14.31 -9.27 -18.37
N GLY A 66 -13.09 -8.91 -17.95
CA GLY A 66 -12.83 -8.00 -16.82
C GLY A 66 -13.06 -8.67 -15.46
N ALA A 67 -13.27 -10.00 -15.41
CA ALA A 67 -13.45 -10.72 -14.16
C ALA A 67 -12.13 -10.81 -13.37
N VAL A 68 -12.23 -10.71 -12.04
CA VAL A 68 -11.11 -10.87 -11.11
C VAL A 68 -11.48 -11.96 -10.11
N ASP A 69 -10.73 -13.07 -10.14
CA ASP A 69 -10.88 -14.17 -9.19
C ASP A 69 -9.75 -14.15 -8.16
N THR A 70 -10.07 -14.46 -6.91
CA THR A 70 -9.06 -14.60 -5.85
C THR A 70 -8.43 -15.99 -5.90
N VAL A 71 -7.11 -16.04 -6.08
CA VAL A 71 -6.32 -17.28 -6.15
C VAL A 71 -5.74 -17.64 -4.78
N SER A 72 -5.16 -16.66 -4.08
CA SER A 72 -4.68 -16.78 -2.70
C SER A 72 -5.27 -15.59 -1.92
N PRO A 73 -6.24 -15.82 -1.01
CA PRO A 73 -6.92 -14.73 -0.33
C PRO A 73 -6.08 -14.14 0.81
N LYS A 74 -6.38 -12.90 1.18
CA LYS A 74 -5.85 -12.24 2.38
C LYS A 74 -6.11 -13.13 3.62
N GLY A 75 -5.07 -13.32 4.44
CA GLY A 75 -5.11 -14.21 5.61
C GLY A 75 -4.71 -15.66 5.32
N ALA A 76 -4.53 -16.05 4.05
CA ALA A 76 -3.98 -17.36 3.66
C ALA A 76 -2.47 -17.46 3.93
N ASP A 77 -1.82 -18.52 3.40
CA ASP A 77 -0.42 -18.80 3.73
C ASP A 77 0.59 -17.88 3.03
N ILE A 78 0.25 -17.34 1.85
CA ILE A 78 1.09 -16.39 1.14
C ILE A 78 0.86 -14.99 1.72
N VAL A 79 1.93 -14.33 2.16
CA VAL A 79 1.90 -13.01 2.82
C VAL A 79 2.72 -12.02 2.02
N ALA A 80 2.13 -10.85 1.73
CA ALA A 80 2.79 -9.77 0.98
C ALA A 80 3.49 -10.25 -0.31
N PRO A 81 2.78 -10.97 -1.22
CA PRO A 81 3.37 -11.42 -2.47
C PRO A 81 3.73 -10.22 -3.34
N ASP A 82 4.99 -10.20 -3.84
CA ASP A 82 5.46 -9.14 -4.73
C ASP A 82 5.48 -9.58 -6.19
N ASP A 83 6.13 -10.70 -6.53
CA ASP A 83 6.13 -11.25 -7.89
C ASP A 83 5.73 -12.73 -7.88
N VAL A 84 5.31 -13.23 -9.05
CA VAL A 84 4.87 -14.61 -9.23
C VAL A 84 5.44 -15.22 -10.49
N ALA A 85 5.63 -16.55 -10.47
CA ALA A 85 6.06 -17.33 -11.62
C ALA A 85 5.36 -18.69 -11.65
N PHE A 86 5.26 -19.30 -12.83
CA PHE A 86 4.63 -20.60 -13.00
C PHE A 86 5.66 -21.69 -13.32
N GLY A 87 5.54 -22.82 -12.64
CA GLY A 87 6.24 -24.04 -12.97
C GLY A 87 5.56 -24.82 -14.10
N ALA A 88 6.28 -25.82 -14.61
CA ALA A 88 5.83 -26.62 -15.77
C ALA A 88 4.59 -27.51 -15.49
N HIS A 89 4.29 -27.78 -14.21
CA HIS A 89 3.17 -28.63 -13.80
C HIS A 89 2.02 -27.83 -13.16
N GLY A 90 2.01 -26.49 -13.36
CA GLY A 90 0.98 -25.61 -12.83
C GLY A 90 1.24 -25.13 -11.40
N GLU A 91 2.45 -25.30 -10.89
CA GLU A 91 2.87 -24.70 -9.62
C GLU A 91 2.90 -23.17 -9.77
N LEU A 92 2.39 -22.46 -8.79
CA LEU A 92 2.51 -21.01 -8.66
C LEU A 92 3.53 -20.69 -7.57
N TYR A 93 4.68 -20.17 -7.95
CA TYR A 93 5.67 -19.62 -7.03
C TYR A 93 5.37 -18.16 -6.76
N ALA A 94 5.57 -17.73 -5.52
CA ALA A 94 5.40 -16.34 -5.10
C ALA A 94 6.57 -15.92 -4.20
N THR A 95 7.16 -14.77 -4.49
CA THR A 95 8.05 -14.09 -3.56
C THR A 95 7.22 -13.31 -2.56
N GLU A 96 7.59 -13.39 -1.27
CA GLU A 96 6.92 -12.71 -0.17
C GLU A 96 7.88 -11.68 0.43
N VAL A 97 7.86 -10.49 -0.13
CA VAL A 97 8.91 -9.47 0.03
C VAL A 97 9.08 -9.01 1.47
N MET A 98 8.00 -8.92 2.25
CA MET A 98 8.05 -8.48 3.65
C MET A 98 8.45 -9.60 4.63
N ASP A 99 8.21 -10.85 4.27
CA ASP A 99 8.59 -12.01 5.09
C ASP A 99 9.96 -12.59 4.68
N GLY A 100 10.53 -12.11 3.56
CA GLY A 100 11.83 -12.57 3.08
C GLY A 100 11.82 -14.03 2.66
N ARG A 101 10.74 -14.50 2.00
CA ARG A 101 10.57 -15.91 1.66
C ARG A 101 10.01 -16.13 0.26
N VAL A 102 10.13 -17.36 -0.20
CA VAL A 102 9.47 -17.87 -1.40
C VAL A 102 8.52 -18.97 -0.99
N SER A 103 7.28 -18.89 -1.43
CA SER A 103 6.28 -19.95 -1.29
C SER A 103 5.90 -20.54 -2.63
N VAL A 104 5.44 -21.79 -2.62
CA VAL A 104 4.86 -22.47 -3.78
C VAL A 104 3.45 -22.96 -3.44
N ARG A 105 2.52 -22.62 -4.31
CA ARG A 105 1.16 -23.16 -4.32
C ARG A 105 1.08 -24.21 -5.41
N GLU A 106 0.91 -25.46 -5.01
CA GLU A 106 0.80 -26.61 -5.89
C GLU A 106 -0.54 -26.59 -6.65
N ALA A 107 -0.63 -27.30 -7.78
CA ALA A 107 -1.85 -27.39 -8.58
C ALA A 107 -3.07 -27.92 -7.80
N ASN A 108 -2.87 -28.70 -6.75
CA ASN A 108 -3.92 -29.18 -5.84
C ASN A 108 -4.39 -28.10 -4.84
N GLY A 109 -3.82 -26.91 -4.87
CA GLY A 109 -4.14 -25.78 -4.02
C GLY A 109 -3.40 -25.73 -2.67
N ARG A 110 -2.56 -26.72 -2.34
CA ARG A 110 -1.74 -26.72 -1.14
C ARG A 110 -0.60 -25.72 -1.29
N THR A 111 -0.39 -24.89 -0.28
CA THR A 111 0.74 -23.95 -0.21
C THR A 111 1.78 -24.46 0.77
N ARG A 112 3.06 -24.31 0.44
CA ARG A 112 4.19 -24.53 1.32
C ARG A 112 5.25 -23.45 1.14
N VAL A 113 5.93 -23.11 2.22
CA VAL A 113 7.14 -22.28 2.14
C VAL A 113 8.24 -23.11 1.50
N LEU A 114 8.85 -22.57 0.46
CA LEU A 114 9.98 -23.18 -0.23
C LEU A 114 11.29 -22.80 0.47
N ARG A 115 11.44 -21.49 0.80
CA ARG A 115 12.60 -20.93 1.50
C ARG A 115 12.22 -19.64 2.23
N ASP A 116 12.83 -19.33 3.39
CA ASP A 116 12.44 -18.25 4.30
C ASP A 116 13.61 -17.40 4.86
N ASP A 117 14.77 -17.44 4.19
CA ASP A 117 15.95 -16.66 4.56
C ASP A 117 16.45 -15.77 3.40
N LEU A 118 15.52 -15.21 2.62
CA LEU A 118 15.77 -14.36 1.46
C LEU A 118 15.24 -12.93 1.73
N PRO A 119 15.95 -12.09 2.48
CA PRO A 119 15.49 -10.75 2.82
C PRO A 119 15.05 -9.95 1.60
N CYS A 120 13.83 -9.38 1.63
CA CYS A 120 13.23 -8.68 0.50
C CYS A 120 13.16 -9.53 -0.78
N ALA A 121 12.81 -10.82 -0.67
CA ALA A 121 12.58 -11.67 -1.85
C ALA A 121 11.54 -11.02 -2.76
N ASN A 122 11.94 -10.68 -4.00
CA ASN A 122 11.12 -9.95 -4.95
C ASN A 122 11.12 -10.64 -6.31
N GLY A 123 11.87 -10.15 -7.29
CA GLY A 123 11.82 -10.71 -8.64
C GLY A 123 11.94 -12.24 -8.70
N ILE A 124 11.05 -12.88 -9.45
CA ILE A 124 11.04 -14.34 -9.62
C ILE A 124 10.75 -14.72 -11.07
N THR A 125 11.48 -15.67 -11.61
CA THR A 125 11.19 -16.22 -12.95
C THR A 125 11.50 -17.71 -13.03
N VAL A 126 10.75 -18.44 -13.87
CA VAL A 126 11.01 -19.83 -14.19
C VAL A 126 11.40 -19.93 -15.67
N HIS A 127 12.58 -20.46 -15.93
CA HIS A 127 13.06 -20.71 -17.27
C HIS A 127 13.53 -22.15 -17.43
N ARG A 128 12.90 -22.92 -18.34
CA ARG A 128 13.25 -24.34 -18.60
C ARG A 128 13.31 -25.20 -17.34
N GLY A 129 12.37 -24.93 -16.39
CA GLY A 129 12.27 -25.66 -15.12
C GLY A 129 13.27 -25.22 -14.05
N ARG A 130 14.08 -24.19 -14.30
CA ARG A 130 14.98 -23.55 -13.34
C ARG A 130 14.27 -22.35 -12.71
N LEU A 131 14.36 -22.20 -11.39
CA LEU A 131 13.73 -21.14 -10.63
C LEU A 131 14.79 -20.12 -10.21
N PHE A 132 14.64 -18.86 -10.66
CA PHE A 132 15.51 -17.75 -10.29
C PHE A 132 14.76 -16.78 -9.39
N VAL A 133 15.44 -16.29 -8.34
CA VAL A 133 14.88 -15.37 -7.35
C VAL A 133 15.90 -14.28 -7.02
N GLY A 134 15.41 -13.04 -6.79
CA GLY A 134 16.19 -11.88 -6.40
C GLY A 134 15.82 -11.35 -5.01
N GLU A 135 16.79 -10.71 -4.34
CA GLU A 135 16.60 -9.94 -3.11
C GLU A 135 16.61 -8.44 -3.43
N CYS A 136 15.46 -7.77 -3.41
CA CYS A 136 15.33 -6.34 -3.73
C CYS A 136 15.77 -5.46 -2.56
N ARG A 137 17.08 -5.38 -2.33
CA ARG A 137 17.72 -4.58 -1.31
C ARG A 137 19.15 -4.21 -1.71
N GLU A 138 19.74 -3.26 -1.02
CA GLU A 138 21.17 -2.98 -1.18
C GLU A 138 22.00 -4.20 -0.77
N GLY A 139 22.97 -4.53 -1.60
CA GLY A 139 23.75 -5.75 -1.44
C GLY A 139 22.97 -7.02 -1.72
N GLY A 140 21.86 -6.93 -2.46
CA GLY A 140 21.01 -8.07 -2.84
C GLY A 140 21.68 -9.09 -3.72
N ARG A 141 21.09 -10.27 -3.81
CA ARG A 141 21.59 -11.41 -4.61
C ARG A 141 20.57 -11.81 -5.66
N LEU A 142 21.05 -12.40 -6.74
CA LEU A 142 20.27 -13.22 -7.66
C LEU A 142 20.69 -14.69 -7.49
N MET A 143 19.74 -15.58 -7.35
CA MET A 143 19.98 -16.99 -7.02
C MET A 143 19.13 -17.91 -7.88
N GLU A 144 19.66 -19.10 -8.13
CA GLU A 144 18.91 -20.25 -8.62
C GLU A 144 18.54 -21.15 -7.45
N LEU A 145 17.25 -21.46 -7.30
CA LEU A 145 16.75 -22.41 -6.31
C LEU A 145 16.34 -23.73 -6.97
N ASP A 146 16.53 -24.83 -6.26
CA ASP A 146 15.93 -26.11 -6.61
C ASP A 146 14.45 -26.20 -6.16
N ARG A 147 13.80 -27.33 -6.48
CA ARG A 147 12.38 -27.56 -6.14
C ARG A 147 12.12 -27.69 -4.63
N ASP A 148 13.15 -27.94 -3.85
CA ASP A 148 13.07 -28.10 -2.39
C ASP A 148 13.51 -26.83 -1.66
N GLY A 149 13.90 -25.76 -2.40
CA GLY A 149 14.32 -24.47 -1.89
C GLY A 149 15.82 -24.37 -1.58
N GLY A 150 16.59 -25.38 -1.94
CA GLY A 150 18.05 -25.32 -1.87
C GLY A 150 18.61 -24.31 -2.85
N ILE A 151 19.64 -23.53 -2.45
CA ILE A 151 20.36 -22.66 -3.37
C ILE A 151 21.29 -23.54 -4.22
N VAL A 152 20.96 -23.68 -5.50
CA VAL A 152 21.80 -24.34 -6.48
C VAL A 152 23.04 -23.49 -6.76
N ARG A 153 22.81 -22.16 -6.84
CA ARG A 153 23.85 -21.20 -7.21
C ARG A 153 23.46 -19.77 -6.83
N VAL A 154 24.45 -18.97 -6.43
CA VAL A 154 24.36 -17.52 -6.44
C VAL A 154 24.83 -17.05 -7.83
N VAL A 155 23.92 -16.45 -8.60
CA VAL A 155 24.17 -16.00 -9.97
C VAL A 155 24.91 -14.66 -9.98
N ALA A 156 24.51 -13.75 -9.10
CA ALA A 156 25.14 -12.45 -8.86
C ALA A 156 24.89 -11.99 -7.44
N GLU A 157 25.79 -11.17 -6.89
CA GLU A 157 25.70 -10.66 -5.51
C GLU A 157 26.14 -9.21 -5.40
N ASN A 158 25.92 -8.60 -4.23
CA ASN A 158 26.23 -7.20 -3.96
C ASN A 158 25.56 -6.22 -4.93
N LEU A 159 24.33 -6.53 -5.32
CA LEU A 159 23.55 -5.77 -6.29
C LEU A 159 22.75 -4.64 -5.62
N PRO A 160 22.63 -3.46 -6.26
CA PRO A 160 21.81 -2.36 -5.77
C PRO A 160 20.32 -2.58 -6.13
N SER A 161 19.60 -3.27 -5.24
CA SER A 161 18.16 -3.54 -5.32
C SER A 161 17.72 -4.19 -6.65
N PRO A 162 18.16 -5.45 -6.95
CA PRO A 162 17.68 -6.16 -8.13
C PRO A 162 16.19 -6.49 -7.99
N ASN A 163 15.44 -6.38 -9.11
CA ASN A 163 14.00 -6.61 -9.12
C ASN A 163 13.57 -7.58 -10.23
N ALA A 164 12.34 -7.46 -10.74
CA ALA A 164 11.69 -8.45 -11.60
C ALA A 164 12.45 -8.74 -12.89
N MET A 165 12.92 -9.95 -12.99
CA MET A 165 13.86 -10.43 -14.01
C MET A 165 13.21 -11.32 -15.06
N GLU A 166 13.90 -11.47 -16.20
CA GLU A 166 13.49 -12.38 -17.29
C GLU A 166 14.70 -12.99 -17.98
N VAL A 167 14.60 -14.25 -18.42
CA VAL A 167 15.61 -14.85 -19.30
C VAL A 167 15.32 -14.50 -20.74
N GLY A 168 16.28 -13.88 -21.42
CA GLY A 168 16.17 -13.47 -22.80
C GLY A 168 16.23 -14.61 -23.81
N PRO A 169 15.91 -14.32 -25.08
CA PRO A 169 16.02 -15.31 -26.17
C PRO A 169 17.44 -15.78 -26.43
N ASP A 170 18.45 -15.04 -25.97
CA ASP A 170 19.87 -15.36 -25.98
C ASP A 170 20.30 -16.27 -24.82
N GLY A 171 19.39 -16.59 -23.90
CA GLY A 171 19.64 -17.43 -22.73
C GLY A 171 20.25 -16.69 -21.54
N LEU A 172 20.52 -15.38 -21.64
CA LEU A 172 21.02 -14.58 -20.54
C LEU A 172 19.87 -14.11 -19.63
N LEU A 173 20.13 -13.99 -18.33
CA LEU A 173 19.22 -13.45 -17.34
C LEU A 173 19.35 -11.92 -17.30
N TYR A 174 18.28 -11.20 -17.63
CA TYR A 174 18.19 -9.75 -17.59
C TYR A 174 17.48 -9.32 -16.32
N TYR A 175 17.99 -8.29 -15.65
CA TYR A 175 17.46 -7.80 -14.39
C TYR A 175 17.67 -6.30 -14.23
N PRO A 176 16.69 -5.58 -13.69
CA PRO A 176 16.84 -4.19 -13.32
C PRO A 176 17.58 -4.05 -11.99
N LEU A 177 18.29 -2.94 -11.81
CA LEU A 177 18.88 -2.49 -10.57
C LEU A 177 18.24 -1.15 -10.21
N MET A 178 17.24 -1.17 -9.33
CA MET A 178 16.35 -0.03 -9.08
C MET A 178 17.11 1.21 -8.62
N THR A 179 17.94 1.07 -7.59
CA THR A 179 18.65 2.20 -6.98
C THR A 179 19.83 2.69 -7.81
N ALA A 180 20.34 1.86 -8.74
CA ALA A 180 21.34 2.27 -9.72
C ALA A 180 20.74 2.92 -10.98
N ASN A 181 19.43 2.81 -11.21
CA ASN A 181 18.77 3.24 -12.46
C ASN A 181 19.35 2.56 -13.71
N GLU A 182 19.62 1.27 -13.63
CA GLU A 182 20.29 0.48 -14.67
C GLU A 182 19.57 -0.84 -14.92
N ILE A 183 19.81 -1.42 -16.12
CA ILE A 183 19.46 -2.79 -16.45
C ILE A 183 20.74 -3.54 -16.81
N TRP A 184 20.89 -4.74 -16.25
CA TRP A 184 22.03 -5.62 -16.43
C TRP A 184 21.60 -6.98 -16.98
N ARG A 185 22.57 -7.76 -17.48
CA ARG A 185 22.40 -9.16 -17.86
C ARG A 185 23.58 -9.99 -17.39
N VAL A 186 23.33 -11.27 -17.17
CA VAL A 186 24.36 -12.25 -16.76
C VAL A 186 24.03 -13.60 -17.34
N ASP A 187 25.07 -14.41 -17.63
CA ASP A 187 24.88 -15.84 -17.90
C ASP A 187 24.40 -16.53 -16.61
N PRO A 188 23.18 -17.12 -16.59
CA PRO A 188 22.68 -17.81 -15.42
C PRO A 188 23.52 -19.02 -15.00
N ASP A 189 24.42 -19.52 -15.86
CA ASP A 189 25.38 -20.59 -15.55
C ASP A 189 26.68 -20.07 -14.94
N GLY A 190 26.83 -18.72 -14.82
CA GLY A 190 28.01 -18.11 -14.22
C GLY A 190 29.28 -18.21 -15.07
N SER A 191 29.13 -18.40 -16.39
CA SER A 191 30.27 -18.54 -17.32
C SER A 191 30.88 -17.20 -17.72
N SER A 192 30.21 -16.08 -17.41
CA SER A 192 30.67 -14.73 -17.77
C SER A 192 30.31 -13.69 -16.68
N GLU A 193 31.11 -12.63 -16.61
CA GLU A 193 30.84 -11.49 -15.76
C GLU A 193 29.52 -10.77 -16.17
N PRO A 194 28.78 -10.22 -15.21
CA PRO A 194 27.60 -9.40 -15.49
C PRO A 194 27.93 -8.21 -16.41
N GLN A 195 27.00 -7.89 -17.31
CA GLN A 195 27.15 -6.80 -18.28
C GLN A 195 25.99 -5.81 -18.16
N ARG A 196 26.30 -4.52 -18.14
CA ARG A 196 25.30 -3.46 -18.19
C ARG A 196 24.68 -3.37 -19.58
N VAL A 197 23.36 -3.30 -19.64
CA VAL A 197 22.56 -3.17 -20.87
C VAL A 197 22.13 -1.73 -21.08
N ALA A 198 21.59 -1.07 -20.05
CA ALA A 198 21.10 0.32 -20.12
C ALA A 198 21.35 1.05 -18.81
N GLU A 199 21.42 2.38 -18.86
CA GLU A 199 21.66 3.28 -17.72
C GLU A 199 20.84 4.56 -17.81
N GLY A 200 20.79 5.35 -16.71
CA GLY A 200 20.09 6.65 -16.67
C GLY A 200 18.58 6.50 -16.74
N LEU A 201 18.03 5.43 -16.18
CA LEU A 201 16.61 5.08 -16.21
C LEU A 201 15.84 5.75 -15.06
N GLY A 202 14.51 5.59 -15.03
CA GLY A 202 13.60 6.21 -14.06
C GLY A 202 13.15 5.28 -12.94
N VAL A 203 14.07 4.61 -12.24
CA VAL A 203 13.82 3.54 -11.26
C VAL A 203 13.19 2.33 -11.96
N PRO A 204 13.99 1.52 -12.72
CA PRO A 204 13.47 0.36 -13.43
C PRO A 204 13.03 -0.73 -12.44
N ASP A 205 11.81 -1.25 -12.61
CA ASP A 205 11.24 -2.29 -11.75
C ASP A 205 11.29 -3.66 -12.42
N ALA A 206 10.67 -3.78 -13.58
CA ALA A 206 10.57 -5.04 -14.30
C ALA A 206 11.11 -4.98 -15.72
N VAL A 207 11.50 -6.16 -16.23
CA VAL A 207 11.90 -6.37 -17.61
C VAL A 207 11.21 -7.59 -18.19
N LYS A 208 10.76 -7.50 -19.45
CA LYS A 208 10.20 -8.60 -20.25
C LYS A 208 10.60 -8.46 -21.71
N PHE A 209 10.69 -9.57 -22.42
CA PHE A 209 10.97 -9.56 -23.86
C PHE A 209 9.69 -9.52 -24.68
N ALA A 210 9.63 -8.58 -25.62
CA ALA A 210 8.64 -8.58 -26.69
C ALA A 210 9.00 -9.65 -27.75
N ALA A 211 8.02 -10.04 -28.56
CA ALA A 211 8.19 -11.09 -29.57
C ALA A 211 9.28 -10.78 -30.63
N ASP A 212 9.61 -9.51 -30.85
CA ASP A 212 10.64 -9.07 -31.77
C ASP A 212 12.07 -9.04 -31.15
N GLY A 213 12.20 -9.47 -29.88
CA GLY A 213 13.46 -9.54 -29.16
C GLY A 213 13.90 -8.22 -28.51
N CYS A 214 13.08 -7.16 -28.55
CA CYS A 214 13.32 -5.97 -27.75
C CYS A 214 12.94 -6.22 -26.27
N LEU A 215 13.69 -5.60 -25.37
CA LEU A 215 13.37 -5.58 -23.95
C LEU A 215 12.38 -4.46 -23.67
N VAL A 216 11.36 -4.72 -22.87
CA VAL A 216 10.42 -3.73 -22.36
C VAL A 216 10.58 -3.63 -20.85
N SER A 217 10.62 -2.40 -20.32
CA SER A 217 10.85 -2.15 -18.90
C SER A 217 9.90 -1.08 -18.37
N THR A 218 9.36 -1.32 -17.17
CA THR A 218 8.60 -0.35 -16.38
C THR A 218 9.54 0.54 -15.57
N GLN A 219 9.14 1.82 -15.38
CA GLN A 219 9.90 2.80 -14.63
C GLN A 219 9.01 3.39 -13.52
N VAL A 220 9.29 3.05 -12.26
CA VAL A 220 8.44 3.40 -11.10
C VAL A 220 8.28 4.91 -10.95
N ALA A 221 9.39 5.63 -10.90
CA ALA A 221 9.39 7.05 -10.57
C ALA A 221 8.94 7.94 -11.74
N SER A 222 9.32 7.57 -12.96
CA SER A 222 8.97 8.39 -14.15
C SER A 222 7.62 8.04 -14.76
N GLY A 223 7.06 6.86 -14.46
CA GLY A 223 5.83 6.36 -15.08
C GLY A 223 6.00 5.99 -16.56
N GLN A 224 7.24 5.84 -17.01
CA GLN A 224 7.54 5.45 -18.39
C GLN A 224 7.55 3.94 -18.56
N VAL A 225 7.05 3.47 -19.68
CA VAL A 225 7.32 2.14 -20.20
C VAL A 225 8.31 2.30 -21.33
N LEU A 226 9.49 1.70 -21.18
CA LEU A 226 10.58 1.85 -22.14
C LEU A 226 10.69 0.62 -23.02
N ARG A 227 11.04 0.84 -24.30
CA ARG A 227 11.48 -0.17 -25.24
C ARG A 227 12.98 -0.02 -25.43
N ILE A 228 13.72 -1.08 -25.20
CA ILE A 228 15.19 -1.07 -25.11
C ILE A 228 15.74 -2.11 -26.09
N ASP A 229 16.71 -1.74 -26.90
CA ASP A 229 17.51 -2.70 -27.69
C ASP A 229 18.53 -3.37 -26.74
N PRO A 230 18.43 -4.69 -26.49
CA PRO A 230 19.31 -5.37 -25.53
C PRO A 230 20.78 -5.46 -25.98
N ARG A 231 21.09 -5.12 -27.24
CA ARG A 231 22.45 -5.15 -27.79
C ARG A 231 23.16 -3.82 -27.63
N SER A 232 22.46 -2.72 -27.93
CA SER A 232 23.04 -1.37 -27.91
C SER A 232 22.72 -0.60 -26.63
N GLY A 233 21.69 -1.00 -25.87
CA GLY A 233 21.16 -0.26 -24.71
C GLY A 233 20.36 0.98 -25.10
N SER A 234 20.23 1.28 -26.40
CA SER A 234 19.43 2.39 -26.85
C SER A 234 17.95 2.16 -26.50
N HIS A 235 17.28 3.20 -26.01
CA HIS A 235 15.90 3.07 -25.57
C HIS A 235 15.03 4.24 -26.03
N SER A 236 13.73 3.97 -26.08
CA SER A 236 12.70 4.97 -26.39
C SER A 236 11.49 4.76 -25.49
N VAL A 237 10.72 5.82 -25.27
CA VAL A 237 9.46 5.75 -24.50
C VAL A 237 8.40 5.10 -25.40
N LEU A 238 7.91 3.93 -24.97
CA LEU A 238 6.77 3.25 -25.60
C LEU A 238 5.45 3.86 -25.15
N ALA A 239 5.32 4.17 -23.86
CA ALA A 239 4.16 4.81 -23.28
C ALA A 239 4.55 5.66 -22.06
N GLN A 240 3.78 6.74 -21.81
CA GLN A 240 3.85 7.54 -20.59
C GLN A 240 2.58 7.28 -19.78
N LEU A 241 2.73 6.68 -18.61
CA LEU A 241 1.67 6.38 -17.65
C LEU A 241 1.86 7.19 -16.37
N THR A 242 0.96 7.00 -15.40
CA THR A 242 1.11 7.57 -14.07
C THR A 242 2.27 6.88 -13.33
N PRO A 243 3.13 7.62 -12.60
CA PRO A 243 4.16 7.04 -11.73
C PRO A 243 3.60 6.00 -10.75
N GLY A 244 4.46 5.04 -10.37
CA GLY A 244 4.10 3.91 -9.54
C GLY A 244 3.91 2.62 -10.35
N LEU A 245 4.50 2.57 -11.55
CA LEU A 245 4.54 1.32 -12.34
C LEU A 245 5.37 0.29 -11.62
N ASP A 246 4.90 -0.95 -11.63
CA ASP A 246 5.60 -2.08 -11.04
C ASP A 246 6.01 -3.04 -12.17
N ASN A 247 5.18 -3.97 -12.52
CA ASN A 247 5.53 -5.09 -13.39
C ASN A 247 4.81 -5.01 -14.75
N LEU A 248 5.15 -5.90 -15.65
CA LEU A 248 4.50 -6.04 -16.95
C LEU A 248 4.43 -7.50 -17.38
N THR A 249 3.49 -7.83 -18.26
CA THR A 249 3.40 -9.15 -18.87
C THR A 249 2.83 -9.08 -20.28
N PHE A 250 3.17 -10.07 -21.09
CA PHE A 250 2.57 -10.24 -22.41
C PHE A 250 1.56 -11.40 -22.40
N LEU A 251 0.38 -11.16 -22.96
CA LEU A 251 -0.65 -12.18 -23.21
C LEU A 251 -1.08 -12.07 -24.68
N ASP A 252 -0.86 -13.10 -25.48
CA ASP A 252 -1.20 -13.14 -26.92
C ASP A 252 -0.66 -11.91 -27.71
N GLY A 253 0.56 -11.48 -27.39
CA GLY A 253 1.20 -10.31 -28.02
C GLY A 253 0.71 -8.95 -27.50
N ARG A 254 -0.24 -8.93 -26.56
CA ARG A 254 -0.76 -7.73 -25.90
C ARG A 254 0.07 -7.45 -24.64
N LEU A 255 0.41 -6.19 -24.40
CA LEU A 255 1.23 -5.77 -23.26
C LEU A 255 0.33 -5.21 -22.15
N PHE A 256 0.46 -5.76 -20.95
CA PHE A 256 -0.21 -5.30 -19.73
C PHE A 256 0.82 -4.82 -18.72
N VAL A 257 0.51 -3.71 -18.04
CA VAL A 257 1.39 -3.06 -17.05
C VAL A 257 0.60 -2.83 -15.77
N SER A 258 1.19 -3.17 -14.62
CA SER A 258 0.63 -2.90 -13.29
C SER A 258 1.09 -1.55 -12.74
N ASN A 259 0.26 -1.01 -11.85
CA ASN A 259 0.55 0.18 -11.07
C ASN A 259 0.16 -0.05 -9.60
N PHE A 260 0.89 0.51 -8.65
CA PHE A 260 0.59 0.42 -7.22
C PHE A 260 -0.83 0.86 -6.84
N THR A 261 -1.51 1.66 -7.68
CA THR A 261 -2.93 2.02 -7.52
C THR A 261 -3.90 0.85 -7.75
N GLY A 262 -3.41 -0.31 -8.19
CA GLY A 262 -4.23 -1.43 -8.63
C GLY A 262 -4.71 -1.32 -10.08
N GLU A 263 -4.28 -0.28 -10.82
CA GLU A 263 -4.57 -0.18 -12.24
C GLU A 263 -3.77 -1.22 -13.03
N ILE A 264 -4.44 -1.85 -13.98
CA ILE A 264 -3.80 -2.64 -15.04
C ILE A 264 -4.07 -1.92 -16.36
N THR A 265 -3.01 -1.46 -16.99
CA THR A 265 -3.05 -0.74 -18.26
C THR A 265 -2.63 -1.65 -19.39
N GLU A 266 -3.38 -1.69 -20.49
CA GLU A 266 -2.97 -2.31 -21.74
C GLU A 266 -2.35 -1.27 -22.66
N ILE A 267 -1.17 -1.55 -23.18
CA ILE A 267 -0.50 -0.76 -24.21
C ILE A 267 -0.65 -1.48 -25.54
N LEU A 268 -1.30 -0.81 -26.49
CA LEU A 268 -1.57 -1.34 -27.82
C LEU A 268 -0.31 -1.22 -28.71
N ALA A 269 -0.28 -1.94 -29.82
CA ALA A 269 0.85 -2.00 -30.73
C ALA A 269 1.23 -0.62 -31.35
N ASP A 270 0.27 0.29 -31.43
CA ASP A 270 0.48 1.68 -31.89
C ASP A 270 0.87 2.64 -30.76
N GLY A 271 1.07 2.15 -29.52
CA GLY A 271 1.36 2.93 -28.33
C GLY A 271 0.14 3.55 -27.66
N ALA A 272 -1.08 3.34 -28.18
CA ALA A 272 -2.30 3.78 -27.53
C ALA A 272 -2.52 3.04 -26.20
N ILE A 273 -3.14 3.71 -25.23
CA ILE A 273 -3.32 3.23 -23.87
C ILE A 273 -4.79 2.89 -23.66
N ARG A 274 -5.05 1.74 -23.03
CA ARG A 274 -6.38 1.32 -22.59
C ARG A 274 -6.33 0.84 -21.14
N THR A 275 -7.18 1.38 -20.27
CA THR A 275 -7.36 0.84 -18.91
C THR A 275 -8.08 -0.51 -19.02
N ALA A 276 -7.37 -1.58 -18.67
CA ALA A 276 -7.93 -2.93 -18.63
C ALA A 276 -8.64 -3.20 -17.29
N LEU A 277 -8.06 -2.71 -16.19
CA LEU A 277 -8.66 -2.72 -14.86
C LEU A 277 -8.41 -1.34 -14.21
N PRO A 278 -9.46 -0.60 -13.79
CA PRO A 278 -9.26 0.71 -13.18
C PRO A 278 -8.59 0.58 -11.80
N GLY A 279 -7.66 1.49 -11.53
CA GLY A 279 -7.05 1.69 -10.23
C GLY A 279 -7.93 2.49 -9.28
N GLY A 280 -7.43 2.70 -8.07
CA GLY A 280 -8.08 3.49 -7.03
C GLY A 280 -7.15 3.75 -5.86
N LEU A 281 -7.70 4.01 -4.69
CA LEU A 281 -6.91 4.07 -3.47
C LEU A 281 -6.44 2.66 -3.10
N ASN A 282 -5.14 2.54 -2.86
CA ASN A 282 -4.54 1.25 -2.50
C ASN A 282 -4.88 0.90 -1.05
N TRP A 283 -4.48 1.77 -0.12
CA TRP A 283 -4.70 1.57 1.31
C TRP A 283 -4.86 2.93 2.01
N PRO A 284 -6.03 3.59 1.86
CA PRO A 284 -6.27 4.87 2.54
C PRO A 284 -6.29 4.64 4.04
N LEU A 285 -5.30 5.19 4.73
CA LEU A 285 -5.09 5.00 6.16
C LEU A 285 -5.61 6.20 6.94
N ASP A 286 -5.15 7.40 6.60
CA ASP A 286 -5.58 8.61 7.28
C ASP A 286 -5.90 9.72 6.29
N LEU A 287 -6.60 10.75 6.77
CA LEU A 287 -7.02 11.86 5.95
C LEU A 287 -7.15 13.14 6.77
N ALA A 288 -6.97 14.28 6.10
CA ALA A 288 -7.06 15.60 6.72
C ALA A 288 -7.64 16.62 5.75
N VAL A 289 -8.31 17.63 6.28
CA VAL A 289 -8.74 18.79 5.49
C VAL A 289 -7.66 19.88 5.62
N GLY A 290 -7.05 20.23 4.50
CA GLY A 290 -6.02 21.26 4.45
C GLY A 290 -6.56 22.67 4.65
N ALA A 291 -5.67 23.64 4.86
CA ALA A 291 -6.02 25.06 4.99
C ALA A 291 -6.73 25.64 3.74
N ASP A 292 -6.57 24.99 2.60
CA ASP A 292 -7.25 25.31 1.33
C ASP A 292 -8.65 24.67 1.21
N GLY A 293 -9.12 23.97 2.25
CA GLY A 293 -10.40 23.28 2.29
C GLY A 293 -10.46 21.97 1.51
N ARG A 294 -9.38 21.54 0.87
CA ARG A 294 -9.33 20.25 0.17
C ARG A 294 -9.10 19.10 1.13
N LEU A 295 -9.68 17.95 0.80
CA LEU A 295 -9.41 16.69 1.50
C LEU A 295 -8.11 16.07 0.96
N TYR A 296 -7.18 15.81 1.87
CA TYR A 296 -5.93 15.09 1.62
C TYR A 296 -6.02 13.69 2.20
N ILE A 297 -5.44 12.70 1.50
CA ILE A 297 -5.56 11.28 1.83
C ILE A 297 -4.16 10.66 1.84
N ALA A 298 -3.76 10.14 3.01
CA ALA A 298 -2.55 9.33 3.15
C ALA A 298 -2.88 7.88 2.77
N ASP A 299 -2.40 7.46 1.61
CA ASP A 299 -2.64 6.14 1.01
C ASP A 299 -1.36 5.29 1.01
N GLY A 300 -0.59 5.37 2.09
CA GLY A 300 0.67 4.65 2.23
C GLY A 300 1.71 5.06 1.20
N THR A 301 1.70 4.44 0.04
CA THR A 301 2.59 4.72 -1.09
C THR A 301 2.36 6.09 -1.72
N TYR A 302 1.14 6.61 -1.62
CA TYR A 302 0.73 7.87 -2.23
C TYR A 302 0.19 8.86 -1.21
N PHE A 303 0.26 10.13 -1.58
CA PHE A 303 -0.47 11.22 -0.93
C PHE A 303 -1.32 11.92 -1.98
N TYR A 304 -2.63 11.95 -1.76
CA TYR A 304 -3.58 12.52 -2.70
C TYR A 304 -4.25 13.79 -2.16
N ALA A 305 -4.64 14.69 -3.08
CA ALA A 305 -5.58 15.76 -2.82
C ALA A 305 -6.85 15.55 -3.65
N ARG A 306 -8.02 15.57 -3.00
CA ARG A 306 -9.30 15.48 -3.70
C ARG A 306 -9.62 16.81 -4.38
N GLN A 307 -9.91 16.77 -5.68
CA GLN A 307 -10.24 17.93 -6.48
C GLN A 307 -11.75 18.29 -6.35
N PRO A 308 -12.15 19.54 -6.67
CA PRO A 308 -13.55 19.96 -6.63
C PRO A 308 -14.48 19.14 -7.54
N ASP A 309 -13.97 18.64 -8.67
CA ASP A 309 -14.69 17.75 -9.60
C ASP A 309 -14.85 16.31 -9.10
N GLY A 310 -14.25 16.00 -7.95
CA GLY A 310 -14.27 14.67 -7.33
C GLY A 310 -13.07 13.79 -7.68
N GLY A 311 -12.23 14.20 -8.64
CA GLY A 311 -11.00 13.49 -9.00
C GLY A 311 -9.96 13.49 -7.88
N LEU A 312 -9.00 12.56 -7.97
CA LEU A 312 -7.83 12.50 -7.09
C LEU A 312 -6.60 13.01 -7.84
N GLN A 313 -5.92 13.97 -7.26
CA GLN A 313 -4.62 14.43 -7.70
C GLN A 313 -3.54 13.80 -6.82
N THR A 314 -2.59 13.10 -7.41
CA THR A 314 -1.36 12.69 -6.70
C THR A 314 -0.53 13.93 -6.40
N VAL A 315 -0.29 14.19 -5.12
CA VAL A 315 0.56 15.30 -4.67
C VAL A 315 1.92 14.82 -4.16
N GLY A 316 2.10 13.53 -4.00
CA GLY A 316 3.36 12.86 -3.71
C GLY A 316 3.25 11.34 -3.82
N MET A 317 4.37 10.67 -4.04
CA MET A 317 4.46 9.22 -4.18
C MET A 317 5.83 8.72 -3.72
N LEU A 318 5.93 7.50 -3.20
CA LEU A 318 7.08 6.92 -2.51
C LEU A 318 8.44 7.14 -3.20
N PHE A 319 8.48 7.13 -4.51
CA PHE A 319 9.72 7.30 -5.29
C PHE A 319 9.89 8.72 -5.87
N THR A 320 9.05 9.69 -5.45
CA THR A 320 9.21 11.09 -5.86
C THR A 320 10.07 11.85 -4.86
N PRO A 321 10.85 12.86 -5.30
CA PRO A 321 11.69 13.65 -4.41
C PRO A 321 10.91 14.23 -3.23
N GLY A 322 11.50 14.13 -2.03
CA GLY A 322 10.94 14.67 -0.79
C GLY A 322 9.74 13.91 -0.23
N TYR A 323 9.35 12.79 -0.79
CA TYR A 323 8.33 11.95 -0.17
C TYR A 323 8.89 11.25 1.07
N PRO A 324 8.25 11.38 2.25
CA PRO A 324 8.89 11.01 3.52
C PRO A 324 8.94 9.50 3.81
N GLY A 325 8.30 8.67 3.00
CA GLY A 325 8.18 7.22 3.20
C GLY A 325 6.74 6.76 3.20
N PHE A 326 6.47 5.51 3.55
CA PHE A 326 5.11 4.96 3.57
C PHE A 326 4.26 5.66 4.65
N LEU A 327 3.34 6.52 4.22
CA LEU A 327 2.54 7.38 5.09
C LEU A 327 1.53 6.59 5.92
N ARG A 328 1.32 7.06 7.17
CA ARG A 328 0.35 6.49 8.12
C ARG A 328 -0.66 7.53 8.58
N GLY A 329 -0.26 8.46 9.44
CA GLY A 329 -1.07 9.54 9.93
C GLY A 329 -0.75 10.86 9.23
N VAL A 330 -1.71 11.78 9.16
CA VAL A 330 -1.55 13.10 8.56
C VAL A 330 -2.31 14.17 9.34
N ALA A 331 -1.64 15.28 9.64
CA ALA A 331 -2.25 16.47 10.23
C ALA A 331 -1.79 17.73 9.48
N PRO A 332 -2.70 18.68 9.13
CA PRO A 332 -2.32 19.92 8.48
C PRO A 332 -1.56 20.83 9.47
N SER A 333 -0.40 21.36 9.08
CA SER A 333 0.43 22.25 9.91
C SER A 333 0.52 23.68 9.37
N GLY A 334 0.01 23.91 8.17
CA GLY A 334 0.01 25.21 7.51
C GLY A 334 -0.50 25.11 6.06
N PRO A 335 -0.52 26.22 5.31
CA PRO A 335 -0.92 26.20 3.91
C PRO A 335 0.02 25.30 3.08
N GLY A 336 -0.51 24.16 2.59
CA GLY A 336 0.24 23.17 1.81
C GLY A 336 1.34 22.45 2.59
N GLU A 337 1.29 22.49 3.92
CA GLU A 337 2.25 21.83 4.81
C GLU A 337 1.53 20.86 5.74
N PHE A 338 2.12 19.70 5.96
CA PHE A 338 1.57 18.62 6.77
C PHE A 338 2.64 18.05 7.70
N VAL A 339 2.22 17.65 8.89
CA VAL A 339 2.98 16.71 9.71
C VAL A 339 2.43 15.31 9.47
N VAL A 340 3.31 14.39 9.13
CA VAL A 340 2.97 13.01 8.81
C VAL A 340 3.76 12.05 9.67
N THR A 341 3.18 10.88 9.94
CA THR A 341 3.89 9.72 10.47
C THR A 341 4.14 8.71 9.36
N THR A 342 5.25 7.99 9.43
CA THR A 342 5.58 6.94 8.46
C THR A 342 5.67 5.57 9.14
N SER A 343 5.49 4.51 8.37
CA SER A 343 5.71 3.14 8.86
C SER A 343 7.18 2.86 9.21
N GLY A 344 8.10 3.66 8.69
CA GLY A 344 9.53 3.63 9.02
C GLY A 344 9.88 4.22 10.38
N GLY A 345 8.90 4.73 11.14
CA GLY A 345 9.11 5.30 12.48
C GLY A 345 9.55 6.75 12.49
N GLN A 346 9.15 7.51 11.49
CA GLN A 346 9.48 8.93 11.38
C GLN A 346 8.25 9.81 11.59
N VAL A 347 8.44 10.93 12.28
CA VAL A 347 7.55 12.09 12.27
C VAL A 347 8.18 13.13 11.38
N THR A 348 7.49 13.56 10.34
CA THR A 348 8.08 14.37 9.28
C THR A 348 7.17 15.54 8.93
N ARG A 349 7.74 16.74 8.79
CA ARG A 349 7.06 17.88 8.17
C ARG A 349 7.21 17.74 6.66
N TYR A 350 6.11 17.63 5.95
CA TYR A 350 6.07 17.37 4.51
C TYR A 350 5.43 18.54 3.75
N ARG A 351 6.14 19.01 2.71
CA ARG A 351 5.73 20.07 1.79
C ARG A 351 5.67 19.51 0.36
N PRO A 352 4.58 18.84 -0.02
CA PRO A 352 4.51 18.14 -1.30
C PRO A 352 4.76 19.04 -2.51
N ALA A 353 4.25 20.27 -2.51
CA ALA A 353 4.43 21.19 -3.64
C ALA A 353 5.90 21.63 -3.84
N ALA A 354 6.71 21.63 -2.80
CA ALA A 354 8.15 21.90 -2.85
C ALA A 354 8.97 20.64 -3.12
N GLY A 355 8.39 19.45 -2.98
CA GLY A 355 9.12 18.18 -3.00
C GLY A 355 10.11 18.06 -1.85
N GLU A 356 9.72 18.53 -0.65
CA GLU A 356 10.59 18.60 0.52
C GLU A 356 9.96 17.92 1.73
N SER A 357 10.80 17.26 2.52
CA SER A 357 10.45 16.79 3.85
C SER A 357 11.56 17.09 4.86
N GLU A 358 11.15 17.38 6.10
CA GLU A 358 12.01 17.64 7.24
C GLU A 358 11.67 16.64 8.34
N VAL A 359 12.61 15.77 8.69
CA VAL A 359 12.44 14.80 9.77
C VAL A 359 12.45 15.52 11.11
N LEU A 360 11.37 15.43 11.87
CA LEU A 360 11.19 16.00 13.20
C LEU A 360 11.58 14.99 14.30
N ALA A 361 11.35 13.71 14.06
CA ALA A 361 11.78 12.60 14.92
C ALA A 361 11.95 11.33 14.09
N ASP A 362 12.84 10.45 14.50
CA ASP A 362 13.18 9.19 13.83
C ASP A 362 13.44 8.07 14.84
N GLY A 363 13.48 6.82 14.36
CA GLY A 363 13.76 5.65 15.20
C GLY A 363 12.63 5.26 16.13
N LEU A 364 11.40 5.67 15.83
CA LEU A 364 10.20 5.31 16.58
C LEU A 364 9.58 4.01 16.03
N ASP A 365 8.84 3.29 16.87
CA ASP A 365 8.34 1.96 16.52
C ASP A 365 6.85 1.96 16.21
N GLN A 366 6.51 1.70 14.94
CA GLN A 366 5.13 1.55 14.46
C GLN A 366 4.23 2.75 14.79
N LEU A 367 4.58 3.92 14.25
CA LEU A 367 3.77 5.12 14.37
C LEU A 367 2.43 4.99 13.61
N TYR A 368 1.38 5.61 14.17
CA TYR A 368 0.05 5.68 13.56
C TYR A 368 -0.47 7.11 13.52
N GLY A 369 -1.58 7.41 14.17
CA GLY A 369 -2.22 8.70 14.15
C GLY A 369 -1.35 9.84 14.67
N VAL A 370 -1.58 11.04 14.16
CA VAL A 370 -0.96 12.29 14.57
C VAL A 370 -1.99 13.40 14.67
N ALA A 371 -1.87 14.23 15.70
CA ALA A 371 -2.64 15.47 15.84
C ALA A 371 -1.74 16.59 16.34
N LEU A 372 -2.04 17.83 15.96
CA LEU A 372 -1.27 18.99 16.38
C LEU A 372 -1.96 19.72 17.54
N THR A 373 -1.19 20.07 18.56
CA THR A 373 -1.62 20.98 19.61
C THR A 373 -1.66 22.43 19.10
N ALA A 374 -2.36 23.31 19.80
CA ALA A 374 -2.48 24.72 19.41
C ALA A 374 -1.14 25.46 19.31
N ASP A 375 -0.12 25.00 20.01
CA ASP A 375 1.25 25.55 19.98
C ASP A 375 2.17 24.81 18.98
N GLY A 376 1.60 23.92 18.16
CA GLY A 376 2.25 23.27 17.02
C GLY A 376 3.09 22.03 17.34
N ALA A 377 2.99 21.48 18.57
CA ALA A 377 3.60 20.18 18.85
C ALA A 377 2.80 19.04 18.20
N ALA A 378 3.49 18.05 17.65
CA ALA A 378 2.86 16.86 17.10
C ALA A 378 2.72 15.80 18.20
N VAL A 379 1.48 15.44 18.54
CA VAL A 379 1.19 14.31 19.41
C VAL A 379 1.00 13.08 18.53
N VAL A 380 1.78 12.02 18.78
CA VAL A 380 1.79 10.79 17.96
C VAL A 380 1.60 9.54 18.81
N ALA A 381 0.88 8.58 18.26
CA ALA A 381 0.71 7.25 18.84
C ALA A 381 1.81 6.30 18.32
N GLU A 382 2.56 5.70 19.24
CA GLU A 382 3.58 4.70 18.96
C GLU A 382 3.10 3.33 19.45
N LEU A 383 2.57 2.54 18.52
CA LEU A 383 1.96 1.24 18.82
C LEU A 383 3.00 0.24 19.33
N GLY A 384 4.18 0.16 18.69
CA GLY A 384 5.17 -0.89 18.97
C GLY A 384 5.71 -0.87 20.40
N THR A 385 5.71 0.28 21.06
CA THR A 385 6.15 0.43 22.46
C THR A 385 5.03 0.80 23.43
N GLY A 386 3.80 0.98 22.94
CA GLY A 386 2.66 1.38 23.78
C GLY A 386 2.81 2.77 24.38
N ARG A 387 3.38 3.73 23.62
CA ARG A 387 3.63 5.10 24.08
C ARG A 387 2.82 6.12 23.29
N VAL A 388 2.65 7.28 23.89
CA VAL A 388 2.25 8.52 23.21
C VAL A 388 3.35 9.54 23.42
N LEU A 389 3.75 10.19 22.33
CA LEU A 389 4.88 11.12 22.30
C LEU A 389 4.40 12.49 21.85
N SER A 390 5.04 13.54 22.36
CA SER A 390 4.99 14.91 21.83
C SER A 390 6.30 15.22 21.12
N VAL A 391 6.21 15.65 19.87
CA VAL A 391 7.39 16.01 19.04
C VAL A 391 7.33 17.48 18.70
N ARG A 392 8.38 18.22 19.06
CA ARG A 392 8.49 19.66 18.81
C ARG A 392 9.92 20.04 18.44
N GLY A 393 10.13 20.53 17.21
CA GLY A 393 11.43 21.08 16.78
C GLY A 393 12.61 20.12 16.92
N GLY A 394 12.37 18.80 16.86
CA GLY A 394 13.38 17.77 17.08
C GLY A 394 13.40 17.18 18.48
N ASP A 395 12.78 17.84 19.47
CA ASP A 395 12.65 17.31 20.83
C ASP A 395 11.48 16.32 20.90
N VAL A 396 11.70 15.19 21.57
CA VAL A 396 10.70 14.12 21.77
C VAL A 396 10.46 13.96 23.26
N GLU A 397 9.22 14.21 23.70
CA GLU A 397 8.76 14.02 25.07
C GLU A 397 7.78 12.84 25.16
N VAL A 398 7.93 11.99 26.17
CA VAL A 398 7.00 10.90 26.42
C VAL A 398 5.85 11.42 27.27
N LEU A 399 4.63 11.44 26.69
CA LEU A 399 3.41 11.89 27.38
C LEU A 399 2.74 10.75 28.18
N ALA A 400 2.81 9.51 27.67
CA ALA A 400 2.25 8.34 28.31
C ALA A 400 2.98 7.05 27.89
N THR A 401 2.94 6.04 28.76
CA THR A 401 3.51 4.69 28.53
C THR A 401 2.53 3.63 29.02
N GLY A 402 2.72 2.38 28.56
CA GLY A 402 1.93 1.22 29.02
C GLY A 402 0.52 1.20 28.44
N LEU A 403 0.28 1.89 27.34
CA LEU A 403 -0.97 1.83 26.61
C LEU A 403 -1.03 0.57 25.74
N HIS A 404 -2.23 0.05 25.53
CA HIS A 404 -2.46 -1.17 24.75
C HIS A 404 -2.81 -0.84 23.30
N ASP A 405 -1.84 -1.03 22.40
CA ASP A 405 -1.95 -0.72 20.96
C ASP A 405 -2.53 0.70 20.70
N PRO A 406 -1.86 1.78 21.16
CA PRO A 406 -2.32 3.13 20.88
C PRO A 406 -2.16 3.43 19.39
N VAL A 407 -3.24 3.93 18.75
CA VAL A 407 -3.25 4.17 17.29
C VAL A 407 -3.83 5.53 16.90
N GLY A 408 -5.00 5.90 17.35
CA GLY A 408 -5.66 7.16 17.03
C GLY A 408 -5.33 8.26 18.02
N VAL A 409 -5.17 9.49 17.51
CA VAL A 409 -4.91 10.68 18.32
C VAL A 409 -5.87 11.79 17.91
N ALA A 410 -6.48 12.45 18.87
CA ALA A 410 -7.19 13.73 18.69
C ALA A 410 -6.81 14.69 19.81
N ILE A 411 -6.96 15.98 19.58
CA ILE A 411 -6.81 17.01 20.61
C ILE A 411 -8.18 17.56 20.94
N ALA A 412 -8.59 17.49 22.20
CA ALA A 412 -9.85 18.08 22.68
C ALA A 412 -9.74 19.62 22.73
N ASP A 413 -10.86 20.32 22.81
CA ASP A 413 -10.92 21.80 22.81
C ASP A 413 -10.14 22.43 23.97
N ASP A 414 -9.95 21.71 25.07
CA ASP A 414 -9.11 22.13 26.21
C ASP A 414 -7.61 21.85 26.01
N GLY A 415 -7.22 21.35 24.82
CA GLY A 415 -5.84 21.05 24.45
C GLY A 415 -5.33 19.68 24.92
N MET A 416 -6.15 18.88 25.61
CA MET A 416 -5.73 17.58 26.12
C MET A 416 -5.82 16.50 25.04
N PRO A 417 -4.79 15.63 24.91
CA PRO A 417 -4.82 14.53 23.96
C PRO A 417 -5.82 13.43 24.33
N LEU A 418 -6.55 12.96 23.33
CA LEU A 418 -7.42 11.77 23.37
C LEU A 418 -6.78 10.68 22.53
N ILE A 419 -6.67 9.47 23.10
CA ILE A 419 -5.91 8.36 22.49
C ILE A 419 -6.82 7.13 22.36
N ALA A 420 -6.90 6.56 21.16
CA ALA A 420 -7.53 5.27 20.94
C ALA A 420 -6.55 4.15 21.34
N GLU A 421 -6.87 3.43 22.40
CA GLU A 421 -6.21 2.16 22.77
C GLU A 421 -6.95 1.00 22.08
N SER A 422 -6.51 0.67 20.87
CA SER A 422 -7.18 -0.33 20.02
C SER A 422 -7.17 -1.72 20.65
N GLY A 423 -6.08 -2.08 21.33
CA GLY A 423 -5.93 -3.36 22.04
C GLY A 423 -6.76 -3.45 23.32
N ALA A 424 -7.05 -2.33 23.99
CA ALA A 424 -7.87 -2.28 25.19
C ALA A 424 -9.36 -1.99 24.92
N GLY A 425 -9.73 -1.67 23.68
CA GLY A 425 -11.12 -1.36 23.32
C GLY A 425 -11.66 -0.09 24.00
N ARG A 426 -10.83 0.94 24.17
CA ARG A 426 -11.23 2.18 24.87
C ARG A 426 -10.56 3.41 24.27
N VAL A 427 -11.08 4.58 24.63
CA VAL A 427 -10.41 5.86 24.43
C VAL A 427 -10.07 6.46 25.77
N VAL A 428 -8.83 6.95 25.92
CA VAL A 428 -8.36 7.61 27.13
C VAL A 428 -8.01 9.07 26.83
N ARG A 429 -8.15 9.92 27.85
CA ARG A 429 -7.67 11.30 27.90
C ARG A 429 -6.37 11.34 28.69
N LEU A 430 -5.33 11.93 28.12
CA LEU A 430 -4.09 12.13 28.85
C LEU A 430 -4.24 13.34 29.78
N THR A 431 -3.81 13.18 31.02
CA THR A 431 -3.80 14.19 32.07
C THR A 431 -2.40 14.28 32.67
N GLY A 432 -2.10 15.34 33.41
CA GLY A 432 -0.81 15.47 34.11
C GLY A 432 -0.52 14.35 35.13
N SER A 433 -1.51 13.52 35.46
CA SER A 433 -1.41 12.41 36.44
C SER A 433 -1.53 11.03 35.79
N GLY A 434 -1.79 10.92 34.49
CA GLY A 434 -1.94 9.63 33.80
C GLY A 434 -2.92 9.67 32.62
N ALA A 435 -3.64 8.56 32.43
CA ALA A 435 -4.61 8.39 31.35
C ALA A 435 -5.98 8.01 31.93
N ASP A 436 -6.95 8.89 31.80
CA ASP A 436 -8.32 8.68 32.27
C ASP A 436 -9.21 8.13 31.15
N THR A 437 -9.99 7.08 31.43
CA THR A 437 -10.90 6.49 30.44
C THR A 437 -12.07 7.42 30.15
N VAL A 438 -12.25 7.78 28.87
CA VAL A 438 -13.37 8.57 28.35
C VAL A 438 -14.52 7.67 27.92
N VAL A 439 -14.19 6.60 27.21
CA VAL A 439 -15.15 5.60 26.73
C VAL A 439 -14.47 4.23 26.67
N ASP A 440 -15.16 3.19 27.10
CA ASP A 440 -14.71 1.78 27.08
C ASP A 440 -15.69 0.89 26.30
N GLY A 441 -15.44 -0.41 26.26
CA GLY A 441 -16.32 -1.39 25.61
C GLY A 441 -16.46 -1.24 24.09
N LEU A 442 -15.50 -0.55 23.47
CA LEU A 442 -15.29 -0.59 22.03
C LEU A 442 -14.58 -1.90 21.65
N GLN A 443 -14.58 -2.25 20.36
CA GLN A 443 -13.91 -3.47 19.93
C GLN A 443 -12.48 -3.19 19.42
N ARG A 444 -12.34 -2.20 18.53
CA ARG A 444 -11.08 -1.82 17.93
C ARG A 444 -11.10 -0.33 17.52
N PRO A 445 -11.11 0.59 18.48
CA PRO A 445 -11.11 2.02 18.17
C PRO A 445 -9.83 2.40 17.43
N GLN A 446 -9.96 3.19 16.37
CA GLN A 446 -8.87 3.67 15.52
C GLN A 446 -8.92 5.19 15.35
N GLY A 447 -9.45 5.71 14.26
CA GLY A 447 -9.53 7.14 14.00
C GLY A 447 -10.35 7.86 15.06
N LEU A 448 -9.82 8.99 15.54
CA LEU A 448 -10.47 9.88 16.51
C LEU A 448 -10.61 11.29 15.94
N LEU A 449 -11.75 11.93 16.21
CA LEU A 449 -11.99 13.33 15.91
C LEU A 449 -12.77 13.97 17.07
N ALA A 450 -12.17 14.96 17.72
CA ALA A 450 -12.85 15.80 18.70
C ALA A 450 -13.44 17.06 18.02
N SER A 451 -14.67 17.41 18.34
CA SER A 451 -15.36 18.59 17.81
C SER A 451 -16.35 19.11 18.85
N GLY A 452 -16.02 20.18 19.53
CA GLY A 452 -16.76 20.65 20.72
C GLY A 452 -16.82 19.55 21.77
N ASP A 453 -17.99 19.34 22.34
CA ASP A 453 -18.23 18.29 23.35
C ASP A 453 -18.40 16.88 22.76
N THR A 454 -18.19 16.68 21.49
CA THR A 454 -18.39 15.38 20.82
C THR A 454 -17.07 14.78 20.36
N LEU A 455 -16.83 13.52 20.75
CA LEU A 455 -15.76 12.69 20.20
C LEU A 455 -16.37 11.69 19.21
N PHE A 456 -15.89 11.71 17.96
CA PHE A 456 -16.19 10.69 16.97
C PHE A 456 -15.08 9.64 16.97
N VAL A 457 -15.48 8.37 17.03
CA VAL A 457 -14.57 7.21 17.06
C VAL A 457 -14.91 6.27 15.92
N VAL A 458 -13.93 5.93 15.10
CA VAL A 458 -14.08 4.82 14.15
C VAL A 458 -13.73 3.53 14.89
N ASP A 459 -14.73 2.70 15.18
CA ASP A 459 -14.53 1.36 15.73
C ASP A 459 -14.45 0.33 14.60
N ALA A 460 -13.23 0.01 14.20
CA ALA A 460 -12.97 -0.93 13.11
C ALA A 460 -13.33 -2.38 13.45
N GLY A 461 -13.49 -2.72 14.73
CA GLY A 461 -13.89 -4.05 15.17
C GLY A 461 -15.34 -4.37 14.83
N VAL A 462 -16.26 -3.42 15.09
CA VAL A 462 -17.68 -3.52 14.77
C VAL A 462 -18.08 -2.80 13.49
N LYS A 463 -17.13 -2.14 12.81
CA LYS A 463 -17.38 -1.43 11.54
C LYS A 463 -18.33 -0.24 11.69
N GLU A 464 -18.14 0.56 12.72
CA GLU A 464 -19.05 1.66 13.10
C GLU A 464 -18.31 2.99 13.30
N ILE A 465 -19.06 4.10 13.17
CA ILE A 465 -18.67 5.37 13.76
C ILE A 465 -19.56 5.60 14.97
N VAL A 466 -18.93 5.79 16.12
CA VAL A 466 -19.58 6.09 17.39
C VAL A 466 -19.34 7.55 17.74
N ALA A 467 -20.41 8.32 17.96
CA ALA A 467 -20.35 9.64 18.57
C ALA A 467 -20.48 9.50 20.08
N VAL A 468 -19.56 10.09 20.84
CA VAL A 468 -19.51 10.07 22.31
C VAL A 468 -19.57 11.50 22.81
N ASP A 469 -20.51 11.79 23.70
CA ASP A 469 -20.59 13.06 24.42
C ASP A 469 -19.50 13.07 25.53
N LEU A 470 -18.58 14.01 25.46
CA LEU A 470 -17.42 14.07 26.37
C LEU A 470 -17.80 14.46 27.81
N ASN A 471 -18.99 15.06 28.04
CA ASN A 471 -19.45 15.46 29.35
C ASN A 471 -20.23 14.34 30.06
N THR A 472 -20.97 13.54 29.30
CA THR A 472 -21.92 12.54 29.86
C THR A 472 -21.49 11.10 29.56
N ALA A 473 -20.51 10.88 28.68
CA ALA A 473 -20.13 9.60 28.11
C ALA A 473 -21.27 8.87 27.36
N ALA A 474 -22.34 9.56 27.01
CA ALA A 474 -23.44 9.03 26.22
C ALA A 474 -22.93 8.71 24.79
N ARG A 475 -23.39 7.58 24.24
CA ARG A 475 -22.93 7.07 22.91
C ARG A 475 -24.08 6.93 21.94
N GLN A 476 -23.78 7.19 20.68
CA GLN A 476 -24.67 6.93 19.57
C GLN A 476 -23.88 6.41 18.37
N THR A 477 -24.26 5.25 17.84
CA THR A 477 -23.77 4.83 16.52
C THR A 477 -24.41 5.70 15.45
N ILE A 478 -23.59 6.38 14.63
CA ILE A 478 -24.05 7.26 13.55
C ILE A 478 -23.89 6.66 12.16
N ALA A 479 -23.01 5.66 12.04
CA ALA A 479 -22.79 4.88 10.80
C ALA A 479 -22.37 3.46 11.16
N SER A 480 -22.77 2.49 10.35
CA SER A 480 -22.47 1.06 10.54
C SER A 480 -22.15 0.36 9.22
N ALA A 481 -21.69 -0.90 9.31
CA ALA A 481 -21.29 -1.73 8.19
C ALA A 481 -20.25 -1.06 7.28
N LEU A 482 -19.35 -0.28 7.86
CA LEU A 482 -18.29 0.42 7.15
C LEU A 482 -17.26 -0.58 6.59
N PRO A 483 -16.69 -0.36 5.39
CA PRO A 483 -15.63 -1.19 4.84
C PRO A 483 -14.25 -0.81 5.44
N VAL A 484 -14.11 -0.85 6.76
CA VAL A 484 -12.87 -0.56 7.48
C VAL A 484 -12.25 -1.83 8.04
N GLY A 485 -10.92 -1.92 8.05
CA GLY A 485 -10.18 -3.11 8.47
C GLY A 485 -10.45 -4.32 7.57
N ALA A 486 -10.13 -5.52 8.06
CA ALA A 486 -10.35 -6.75 7.28
C ALA A 486 -11.83 -7.11 7.13
N PRO A 487 -12.23 -7.78 6.05
CA PRO A 487 -13.57 -8.34 5.90
C PRO A 487 -13.94 -9.29 7.05
N PRO A 488 -15.23 -9.45 7.38
CA PRO A 488 -15.66 -10.40 8.39
C PRO A 488 -15.14 -11.82 8.11
N GLY A 489 -14.61 -12.48 9.15
CA GLY A 489 -14.03 -13.84 9.05
C GLY A 489 -12.61 -13.90 8.48
N VAL A 490 -12.03 -12.79 8.05
CA VAL A 490 -10.63 -12.72 7.60
C VAL A 490 -9.74 -12.27 8.76
N ALA A 491 -8.73 -13.07 9.09
CA ALA A 491 -7.67 -12.72 10.03
C ALA A 491 -6.39 -12.39 9.26
N PRO A 492 -6.07 -11.12 9.00
CA PRO A 492 -4.86 -10.73 8.27
C PRO A 492 -3.61 -11.16 9.03
N LYS A 493 -2.59 -11.61 8.30
CA LYS A 493 -1.27 -11.83 8.87
C LYS A 493 -0.51 -10.50 8.98
N PRO A 494 0.41 -10.34 9.95
CA PRO A 494 1.24 -9.16 10.09
C PRO A 494 2.06 -8.88 8.82
N LEU A 495 2.18 -7.61 8.46
CA LEU A 495 3.08 -7.12 7.42
C LEU A 495 4.32 -6.52 8.08
N ARG A 496 5.49 -7.14 7.87
CA ARG A 496 6.74 -6.79 8.56
C ARG A 496 7.47 -5.58 8.00
N GLY A 497 7.07 -5.14 6.81
CA GLY A 497 7.73 -4.05 6.10
C GLY A 497 8.83 -4.51 5.16
N MET A 498 9.34 -3.55 4.39
CA MET A 498 10.40 -3.72 3.39
C MET A 498 11.40 -2.57 3.52
N PRO A 499 12.35 -2.62 4.46
CA PRO A 499 13.35 -1.57 4.60
C PRO A 499 14.25 -1.45 3.34
N PRO A 500 14.62 -0.21 2.93
CA PRO A 500 14.34 1.07 3.57
C PRO A 500 12.98 1.69 3.18
N PHE A 501 12.18 1.06 2.31
CA PHE A 501 10.98 1.64 1.72
C PHE A 501 9.80 1.73 2.69
N SER A 502 9.65 0.75 3.57
CA SER A 502 8.61 0.75 4.61
C SER A 502 9.01 -0.05 5.84
N GLY A 503 8.49 0.34 7.01
CA GLY A 503 8.50 -0.45 8.24
C GLY A 503 7.25 -1.34 8.34
N PRO A 504 7.00 -1.93 9.54
CA PRO A 504 5.81 -2.74 9.78
C PRO A 504 4.52 -1.99 9.47
N GLN A 505 3.56 -2.68 8.87
CA GLN A 505 2.31 -2.08 8.39
C GLN A 505 1.09 -2.79 8.99
N GLY A 506 0.00 -2.03 9.17
CA GLY A 506 -1.26 -2.53 9.66
C GLY A 506 -2.41 -1.60 9.29
N PRO A 507 -3.67 -2.04 9.43
CA PRO A 507 -4.83 -1.23 9.10
C PRO A 507 -4.95 -0.02 10.01
N PHE A 508 -5.49 1.07 9.45
CA PHE A 508 -5.91 2.25 10.18
C PHE A 508 -7.03 2.92 9.40
N ALA A 509 -8.11 3.27 10.08
CA ALA A 509 -9.23 3.99 9.51
C ALA A 509 -9.34 5.36 10.18
N GLY A 510 -8.77 6.37 9.55
CA GLY A 510 -8.78 7.75 10.01
C GLY A 510 -10.12 8.44 9.82
N ILE A 511 -10.31 9.56 10.53
CA ILE A 511 -11.50 10.42 10.43
C ILE A 511 -11.10 11.89 10.51
N ALA A 512 -11.69 12.73 9.65
CA ALA A 512 -11.50 14.17 9.67
C ALA A 512 -12.83 14.91 9.48
N ALA A 513 -12.89 16.20 9.83
CA ALA A 513 -14.04 17.04 9.60
C ALA A 513 -13.79 18.09 8.52
N GLY A 514 -14.75 18.28 7.64
CA GLY A 514 -14.84 19.44 6.77
C GLY A 514 -15.40 20.67 7.48
N PRO A 515 -15.23 21.86 6.90
CA PRO A 515 -15.70 23.11 7.50
C PRO A 515 -17.23 23.19 7.60
N ASP A 516 -17.96 22.37 6.88
CA ASP A 516 -19.41 22.23 6.91
C ASP A 516 -19.91 21.17 7.91
N GLY A 517 -19.00 20.58 8.70
CA GLY A 517 -19.30 19.51 9.64
C GLY A 517 -19.43 18.12 8.99
N THR A 518 -19.11 17.98 7.71
CA THR A 518 -19.00 16.67 7.07
C THR A 518 -17.86 15.87 7.69
N LEU A 519 -18.14 14.64 8.12
CA LEU A 519 -17.12 13.70 8.56
C LEU A 519 -16.63 12.90 7.37
N TYR A 520 -15.32 12.89 7.16
CA TYR A 520 -14.66 12.06 6.16
C TYR A 520 -14.02 10.87 6.85
N VAL A 521 -14.16 9.68 6.30
CA VAL A 521 -13.60 8.45 6.87
C VAL A 521 -12.84 7.69 5.79
N SER A 522 -11.61 7.31 6.08
CA SER A 522 -10.86 6.39 5.23
C SER A 522 -11.40 4.98 5.41
N ALA A 523 -11.82 4.38 4.30
CA ALA A 523 -12.32 3.02 4.27
C ALA A 523 -11.23 2.09 3.72
N ASP A 524 -10.24 1.79 4.57
CA ASP A 524 -9.04 1.04 4.24
C ASP A 524 -9.31 -0.37 3.71
N GLY A 525 -10.43 -0.96 4.11
CA GLY A 525 -10.85 -2.30 3.69
C GLY A 525 -11.17 -2.38 2.20
N ASP A 526 -11.95 -1.42 1.66
CA ASP A 526 -12.33 -1.43 0.24
C ASP A 526 -11.61 -0.38 -0.63
N GLY A 527 -10.72 0.44 -0.04
CA GLY A 527 -9.98 1.46 -0.77
C GLY A 527 -10.82 2.66 -1.18
N SER A 528 -11.79 3.06 -0.37
CA SER A 528 -12.62 4.24 -0.65
C SER A 528 -12.55 5.28 0.47
N VAL A 529 -13.14 6.44 0.22
CA VAL A 529 -13.40 7.47 1.23
C VAL A 529 -14.91 7.69 1.31
N LEU A 530 -15.41 7.72 2.54
CA LEU A 530 -16.80 7.98 2.84
C LEU A 530 -16.99 9.39 3.41
N ALA A 531 -18.12 10.03 3.09
CA ALA A 531 -18.59 11.26 3.72
C ALA A 531 -19.86 10.98 4.51
N VAL A 532 -19.84 11.30 5.79
CA VAL A 532 -20.98 11.12 6.71
C VAL A 532 -21.46 12.51 7.15
N ARG A 533 -22.72 12.81 6.87
CA ARG A 533 -23.29 14.14 7.06
C ARG A 533 -24.57 14.08 7.88
N ARG A 534 -24.78 15.09 8.73
CA ARG A 534 -26.10 15.30 9.32
C ARG A 534 -27.10 15.70 8.23
N VAL A 535 -28.27 15.06 8.21
CA VAL A 535 -29.40 15.50 7.39
C VAL A 535 -29.96 16.75 8.03
N ARG A 536 -29.95 17.87 7.30
CA ARG A 536 -30.67 19.06 7.78
C ARG A 536 -32.16 18.73 7.81
N SER A 537 -32.81 18.88 8.96
CA SER A 537 -34.27 18.93 9.01
C SER A 537 -34.67 20.22 8.28
N ASP A 538 -35.19 20.07 7.05
CA ASP A 538 -35.88 21.16 6.41
C ASP A 538 -37.01 21.57 7.36
N GLY A 539 -36.88 22.77 7.98
CA GLY A 539 -37.83 23.34 8.88
C GLY A 539 -39.11 23.82 8.19
#